data_0d4c4e83a99cf553893db5d3ba8f3c40
#
_entry.id   0d4c4e83a99cf553893db5d3ba8f3c40
#
_cell.length_a   1.000
_cell.length_b   1.000
_cell.length_c   1.000
_cell.angle_alpha   90.00
_cell.angle_beta   90.00
_cell.angle_gamma   90.00
#
_symmetry.space_group_name_H-M   'P 1'
#
loop_
_entity.id
_entity.type
_entity.pdbx_description
1 polymer ?
#
loop_
_entity_poly.entity_id
_entity_poly.type
_entity_poly.pdbx_seq_one_letter_code
_entity_poly.pdbx_strand_id
1 'polypeptide(L)'
;MSRIICLVDCDSFYVSCEQLDNPLYQNKPVCVLTGCCDNRGIVVSRSKEAKKCGVKMGAPLFTLKNKYPDIIFLPARMDRYSEISRDVMNCLKSFSPQIEIVSIDEAYIDLTSLNKLYNKTYVEIVRSIRKTVFDKTKIRVSIGLSTSKTLAKLASDKAKETDGIFCISPKQVIPLIGTLNIEEISGIGQQTAALLKRNGVFCVSDFIQKPDAWIRQILGKSGLELKHELLGETISLVDSKPKQPQSIMDSSVIGDFTNDSFILLNELHYHIHQACRKLRKHQAFCQTITVHLKLKNFKTMAQKQTLKHPTQSEYDIGKTADSLFKNIYQKNILYRSIGIELSHLKYQSNMQNDLFSDPIKNDCLGKTIDELEQRFGKNIIQIGWVSQVHKTDYKKQ
;
A
#
# COMPACT_ATOMS: atom_id res chain seq x y z
N MET A 1 26.48 17.35 8.50
CA MET A 1 26.48 17.17 7.04
C MET A 1 25.04 16.97 6.61
N SER A 2 24.57 17.69 5.59
CA SER A 2 23.26 17.45 5.00
C SER A 2 23.21 16.04 4.39
N ARG A 3 22.15 15.28 4.62
CA ARG A 3 21.96 13.97 3.99
C ARG A 3 21.63 14.14 2.52
N ILE A 4 21.89 13.09 1.76
CA ILE A 4 21.52 12.99 0.35
C ILE A 4 20.63 11.76 0.20
N ILE A 5 19.36 12.00 -0.07
CA ILE A 5 18.31 10.97 -0.16
C ILE A 5 17.81 10.93 -1.59
N CYS A 6 17.68 9.75 -2.18
CA CYS A 6 16.94 9.59 -3.41
C CYS A 6 15.72 8.70 -3.20
N LEU A 7 14.65 8.98 -3.95
CA LEU A 7 13.52 8.10 -4.14
C LEU A 7 13.60 7.48 -5.52
N VAL A 8 13.53 6.17 -5.57
CA VAL A 8 13.38 5.38 -6.81
C VAL A 8 11.93 4.93 -6.89
N ASP A 9 11.24 5.27 -7.98
CA ASP A 9 9.81 5.00 -8.22
C ASP A 9 9.66 4.32 -9.59
N CYS A 10 9.02 3.15 -9.65
CA CYS A 10 8.85 2.41 -10.89
C CYS A 10 7.72 3.01 -11.73
N ASP A 11 8.01 3.37 -12.98
CA ASP A 11 7.05 4.02 -13.88
C ASP A 11 5.87 3.11 -14.21
N SER A 12 4.63 3.50 -13.81
CA SER A 12 3.40 2.74 -14.09
C SER A 12 3.55 1.24 -13.80
N PHE A 13 4.06 0.88 -12.64
CA PHE A 13 4.67 -0.41 -12.32
C PHE A 13 3.86 -1.63 -12.81
N TYR A 14 2.57 -1.75 -12.45
CA TYR A 14 1.78 -2.92 -12.85
C TYR A 14 1.63 -3.04 -14.37
N VAL A 15 1.43 -1.92 -15.07
CA VAL A 15 1.38 -1.92 -16.54
C VAL A 15 2.76 -2.29 -17.11
N SER A 16 3.85 -1.80 -16.52
CA SER A 16 5.21 -2.15 -16.95
C SER A 16 5.50 -3.64 -16.78
N CYS A 17 4.98 -4.27 -15.72
CA CYS A 17 5.06 -5.73 -15.54
C CYS A 17 4.27 -6.48 -16.62
N GLU A 18 3.06 -6.03 -16.96
CA GLU A 18 2.27 -6.64 -18.04
C GLU A 18 2.94 -6.48 -19.41
N GLN A 19 3.54 -5.31 -19.68
CA GLN A 19 4.29 -5.04 -20.92
C GLN A 19 5.59 -5.84 -21.01
N LEU A 20 6.20 -6.18 -19.87
CA LEU A 20 7.36 -7.06 -19.80
C LEU A 20 7.00 -8.49 -20.21
N ASP A 21 5.91 -9.01 -19.66
CA ASP A 21 5.44 -10.38 -19.91
C ASP A 21 4.79 -10.51 -21.32
N ASN A 22 4.15 -9.45 -21.82
CA ASN A 22 3.55 -9.42 -23.15
C ASN A 22 3.91 -8.12 -23.90
N PRO A 23 4.91 -8.15 -24.78
CA PRO A 23 5.35 -7.00 -25.58
C PRO A 23 4.27 -6.38 -26.48
N LEU A 24 3.19 -7.10 -26.78
CA LEU A 24 2.07 -6.58 -27.59
C LEU A 24 1.32 -5.44 -26.88
N TYR A 25 1.51 -5.27 -25.58
CA TYR A 25 0.93 -4.15 -24.81
C TYR A 25 1.79 -2.89 -24.84
N GLN A 26 3.00 -2.94 -25.40
CA GLN A 26 3.87 -1.76 -25.53
C GLN A 26 3.24 -0.71 -26.46
N ASN A 27 3.36 0.55 -26.06
CA ASN A 27 2.81 1.71 -26.78
C ASN A 27 1.29 1.66 -27.00
N LYS A 28 0.55 0.86 -26.23
CA LYS A 28 -0.91 0.79 -26.26
C LYS A 28 -1.53 1.37 -24.98
N PRO A 29 -2.78 1.87 -25.06
CA PRO A 29 -3.51 2.30 -23.89
C PRO A 29 -3.94 1.06 -23.07
N VAL A 30 -3.25 0.81 -21.96
CA VAL A 30 -3.46 -0.32 -21.06
C VAL A 30 -3.78 0.18 -19.67
N CYS A 31 -4.75 -0.46 -19.02
CA CYS A 31 -5.10 -0.25 -17.62
C CYS A 31 -5.13 -1.58 -16.88
N VAL A 32 -4.49 -1.64 -15.71
CA VAL A 32 -4.59 -2.77 -14.79
C VAL A 32 -5.65 -2.46 -13.75
N LEU A 33 -6.52 -3.44 -13.47
CA LEU A 33 -7.67 -3.32 -12.59
C LEU A 33 -7.51 -4.18 -11.34
N THR A 34 -8.04 -3.72 -10.20
CA THR A 34 -8.28 -4.59 -9.05
C THR A 34 -9.44 -5.54 -9.35
N GLY A 35 -9.33 -6.80 -8.90
CA GLY A 35 -10.40 -7.79 -9.05
C GLY A 35 -10.55 -8.33 -10.47
N CYS A 36 -11.64 -9.06 -10.69
CA CYS A 36 -11.99 -9.61 -12.00
C CYS A 36 -12.51 -8.49 -12.93
N CYS A 37 -12.33 -8.70 -14.24
CA CYS A 37 -12.80 -7.75 -15.28
C CYS A 37 -14.32 -7.71 -15.46
N ASP A 38 -15.10 -8.08 -14.46
CA ASP A 38 -16.56 -8.20 -14.43
C ASP A 38 -17.28 -6.87 -14.09
N ASN A 39 -16.87 -5.76 -14.69
CA ASN A 39 -17.40 -4.40 -14.49
C ASN A 39 -17.15 -3.75 -13.11
N ARG A 40 -16.58 -4.44 -12.12
CA ARG A 40 -16.40 -3.95 -10.73
C ARG A 40 -14.99 -3.51 -10.42
N GLY A 41 -14.02 -3.85 -11.28
CA GLY A 41 -12.62 -3.44 -11.10
C GLY A 41 -12.47 -1.91 -11.12
N ILE A 42 -11.46 -1.42 -10.39
CA ILE A 42 -11.02 -0.03 -10.46
C ILE A 42 -9.59 0.03 -11.01
N VAL A 43 -9.27 1.10 -11.73
CA VAL A 43 -7.94 1.30 -12.31
C VAL A 43 -6.91 1.53 -11.19
N VAL A 44 -5.93 0.64 -11.08
CA VAL A 44 -4.81 0.73 -10.13
C VAL A 44 -3.47 1.01 -10.79
N SER A 45 -3.37 0.86 -12.12
CA SER A 45 -2.24 1.32 -12.91
C SER A 45 -2.69 1.57 -14.34
N ARG A 46 -2.05 2.53 -15.00
CA ARG A 46 -2.37 2.90 -16.39
C ARG A 46 -1.12 3.24 -17.16
N SER A 47 -1.07 2.91 -18.46
CA SER A 47 0.01 3.30 -19.37
C SER A 47 0.00 4.82 -19.62
N LYS A 48 1.11 5.34 -20.16
CA LYS A 48 1.19 6.75 -20.59
C LYS A 48 0.13 7.07 -21.65
N GLU A 49 -0.16 6.13 -22.54
CA GLU A 49 -1.18 6.22 -23.58
C GLU A 49 -2.58 6.31 -22.96
N ALA A 50 -2.91 5.44 -21.99
CA ALA A 50 -4.19 5.50 -21.28
C ALA A 50 -4.34 6.79 -20.46
N LYS A 51 -3.23 7.33 -19.89
CA LYS A 51 -3.21 8.64 -19.25
C LYS A 51 -3.55 9.76 -20.23
N LYS A 52 -3.00 9.72 -21.47
CA LYS A 52 -3.29 10.71 -22.53
C LYS A 52 -4.76 10.65 -22.98
N CYS A 53 -5.38 9.47 -22.96
CA CYS A 53 -6.82 9.32 -23.22
C CYS A 53 -7.69 9.91 -22.10
N GLY A 54 -7.12 10.35 -20.97
CA GLY A 54 -7.86 10.96 -19.88
C GLY A 54 -8.39 9.98 -18.82
N VAL A 55 -7.95 8.72 -18.82
CA VAL A 55 -8.33 7.75 -17.78
C VAL A 55 -7.74 8.20 -16.44
N LYS A 56 -8.53 8.23 -15.39
CA LYS A 56 -8.08 8.59 -14.03
C LYS A 56 -7.78 7.33 -13.20
N MET A 57 -6.80 7.42 -12.30
CA MET A 57 -6.57 6.39 -11.28
C MET A 57 -7.79 6.27 -10.36
N GLY A 58 -8.12 5.04 -9.94
CA GLY A 58 -9.31 4.80 -9.13
C GLY A 58 -10.64 4.83 -9.88
N ALA A 59 -10.63 5.10 -11.20
CA ALA A 59 -11.85 5.11 -11.99
C ALA A 59 -12.42 3.69 -12.11
N PRO A 60 -13.76 3.51 -11.92
CA PRO A 60 -14.39 2.20 -12.05
C PRO A 60 -14.50 1.77 -13.51
N LEU A 61 -14.28 0.47 -13.79
CA LEU A 61 -14.33 -0.09 -15.14
C LEU A 61 -15.64 0.21 -15.88
N PHE A 62 -16.78 0.11 -15.20
CA PHE A 62 -18.10 0.35 -15.83
C PHE A 62 -18.25 1.77 -16.41
N THR A 63 -17.50 2.76 -15.88
CA THR A 63 -17.50 4.14 -16.41
C THR A 63 -16.57 4.31 -17.61
N LEU A 64 -15.61 3.39 -17.80
CA LEU A 64 -14.57 3.51 -18.80
C LEU A 64 -14.84 2.66 -20.04
N LYS A 65 -15.43 1.48 -19.89
CA LYS A 65 -15.57 0.48 -20.96
C LYS A 65 -16.29 1.01 -22.20
N ASN A 66 -17.38 1.76 -22.00
CA ASN A 66 -18.13 2.35 -23.11
C ASN A 66 -17.50 3.65 -23.64
N LYS A 67 -16.77 4.37 -22.79
CA LYS A 67 -16.16 5.66 -23.14
C LYS A 67 -14.84 5.49 -23.92
N TYR A 68 -14.14 4.39 -23.68
CA TYR A 68 -12.81 4.14 -24.23
C TYR A 68 -12.71 2.70 -24.74
N PRO A 69 -13.31 2.38 -25.91
CA PRO A 69 -13.37 1.00 -26.44
C PRO A 69 -11.98 0.43 -26.78
N ASP A 70 -11.00 1.30 -27.11
CA ASP A 70 -9.65 0.89 -27.53
C ASP A 70 -8.70 0.61 -26.36
N ILE A 71 -9.14 0.82 -25.11
CA ILE A 71 -8.31 0.58 -23.95
C ILE A 71 -8.33 -0.90 -23.57
N ILE A 72 -7.14 -1.45 -23.40
CA ILE A 72 -6.96 -2.83 -22.92
C ILE A 72 -7.05 -2.81 -21.40
N PHE A 73 -8.02 -3.54 -20.85
CA PHE A 73 -8.20 -3.72 -19.41
C PHE A 73 -7.71 -5.09 -18.98
N LEU A 74 -6.79 -5.16 -18.03
CA LEU A 74 -6.16 -6.38 -17.54
C LEU A 74 -6.43 -6.57 -16.04
N PRO A 75 -6.71 -7.79 -15.56
CA PRO A 75 -6.77 -8.06 -14.13
C PRO A 75 -5.38 -7.98 -13.51
N ALA A 76 -5.29 -7.52 -12.25
CA ALA A 76 -4.03 -7.44 -11.53
C ALA A 76 -3.49 -8.85 -11.18
N ARG A 77 -2.19 -9.09 -11.46
CA ARG A 77 -1.45 -10.31 -11.12
C ARG A 77 -0.48 -10.04 -9.98
N MET A 78 -0.99 -9.85 -8.76
CA MET A 78 -0.22 -9.35 -7.61
C MET A 78 0.98 -10.24 -7.23
N ASP A 79 0.87 -11.56 -7.40
CA ASP A 79 1.99 -12.49 -7.13
C ASP A 79 3.15 -12.19 -8.10
N ARG A 80 2.85 -12.02 -9.41
CA ARG A 80 3.84 -11.66 -10.44
C ARG A 80 4.50 -10.31 -10.19
N TYR A 81 3.70 -9.29 -9.81
CA TYR A 81 4.22 -7.97 -9.48
C TYR A 81 5.14 -8.00 -8.26
N SER A 82 4.82 -8.85 -7.27
CA SER A 82 5.66 -9.03 -6.08
C SER A 82 7.01 -9.68 -6.40
N GLU A 83 7.07 -10.59 -7.39
CA GLU A 83 8.32 -11.18 -7.88
C GLU A 83 9.21 -10.11 -8.52
N ILE A 84 8.67 -9.37 -9.50
CA ILE A 84 9.41 -8.32 -10.22
C ILE A 84 9.85 -7.22 -9.25
N SER A 85 8.99 -6.81 -8.32
CA SER A 85 9.33 -5.87 -7.25
C SER A 85 10.54 -6.33 -6.44
N ARG A 86 10.57 -7.60 -6.04
CA ARG A 86 11.69 -8.18 -5.29
C ARG A 86 13.00 -8.07 -6.07
N ASP A 87 12.98 -8.31 -7.37
CA ASP A 87 14.15 -8.18 -8.22
C ASP A 87 14.63 -6.73 -8.33
N VAL A 88 13.71 -5.78 -8.49
CA VAL A 88 14.01 -4.34 -8.44
C VAL A 88 14.65 -3.98 -7.11
N MET A 89 14.01 -4.32 -5.98
CA MET A 89 14.51 -3.99 -4.64
C MET A 89 15.87 -4.63 -4.34
N ASN A 90 16.12 -5.84 -4.84
CA ASN A 90 17.43 -6.50 -4.73
C ASN A 90 18.50 -5.76 -5.55
N CYS A 91 18.16 -5.23 -6.73
CA CYS A 91 19.07 -4.36 -7.48
C CYS A 91 19.43 -3.10 -6.68
N LEU A 92 18.44 -2.47 -6.02
CA LEU A 92 18.67 -1.27 -5.24
C LEU A 92 19.57 -1.53 -4.01
N LYS A 93 19.38 -2.66 -3.32
CA LYS A 93 20.20 -3.08 -2.16
C LYS A 93 21.68 -3.23 -2.49
N SER A 94 22.02 -3.49 -3.75
CA SER A 94 23.44 -3.59 -4.16
C SER A 94 24.17 -2.24 -4.18
N PHE A 95 23.45 -1.11 -4.12
CA PHE A 95 24.04 0.23 -4.12
C PHE A 95 24.21 0.85 -2.73
N SER A 96 23.31 0.54 -1.80
CA SER A 96 23.37 1.05 -0.43
C SER A 96 22.75 0.06 0.55
N PRO A 97 23.31 -0.14 1.74
CA PRO A 97 22.64 -0.90 2.81
C PRO A 97 21.48 -0.10 3.44
N GLN A 98 21.47 1.22 3.29
CA GLN A 98 20.44 2.10 3.83
C GLN A 98 19.35 2.33 2.78
N ILE A 99 18.40 1.37 2.75
CA ILE A 99 17.24 1.40 1.85
C ILE A 99 15.95 1.20 2.66
N GLU A 100 14.97 2.05 2.45
CA GLU A 100 13.62 1.92 3.00
C GLU A 100 12.64 1.65 1.89
N ILE A 101 12.09 0.43 1.87
CA ILE A 101 11.05 0.03 0.92
C ILE A 101 9.72 0.58 1.44
N VAL A 102 9.09 1.48 0.70
CA VAL A 102 7.84 2.14 1.07
C VAL A 102 6.65 1.41 0.50
N SER A 103 6.75 0.96 -0.74
CA SER A 103 5.69 0.24 -1.45
C SER A 103 6.27 -0.86 -2.35
N ILE A 104 5.41 -1.51 -3.11
CA ILE A 104 5.81 -2.52 -4.10
C ILE A 104 6.63 -1.93 -5.25
N ASP A 105 6.55 -0.62 -5.48
CA ASP A 105 7.13 0.08 -6.62
C ASP A 105 8.04 1.24 -6.24
N GLU A 106 8.22 1.56 -4.94
CA GLU A 106 9.06 2.68 -4.52
C GLU A 106 9.93 2.39 -3.29
N ALA A 107 11.14 2.95 -3.29
CA ALA A 107 12.07 2.86 -2.17
C ALA A 107 12.92 4.12 -2.03
N TYR A 108 13.16 4.56 -0.79
CA TYR A 108 14.16 5.57 -0.47
C TYR A 108 15.53 4.92 -0.26
N ILE A 109 16.56 5.59 -0.73
CA ILE A 109 17.96 5.20 -0.55
C ILE A 109 18.74 6.40 0.04
N ASP A 110 19.46 6.18 1.11
CA ASP A 110 20.42 7.16 1.61
C ASP A 110 21.75 6.99 0.86
N LEU A 111 22.12 8.00 0.09
CA LEU A 111 23.35 8.05 -0.70
C LEU A 111 24.44 8.87 0.00
N THR A 112 24.22 9.33 1.23
CA THR A 112 25.17 10.18 1.95
C THR A 112 26.54 9.51 2.01
N SER A 113 27.58 10.25 1.60
CA SER A 113 28.97 9.81 1.51
C SER A 113 29.29 8.70 0.48
N LEU A 114 28.33 8.17 -0.24
CA LEU A 114 28.59 7.14 -1.26
C LEU A 114 29.32 7.70 -2.49
N ASN A 115 29.28 9.01 -2.71
CA ASN A 115 30.08 9.69 -3.75
C ASN A 115 31.60 9.41 -3.60
N LYS A 116 32.09 9.36 -2.36
CA LYS A 116 33.49 9.02 -2.07
C LYS A 116 33.77 7.54 -2.33
N LEU A 117 32.86 6.64 -1.91
CA LEU A 117 33.01 5.21 -2.08
C LEU A 117 33.00 4.81 -3.57
N TYR A 118 32.11 5.39 -4.35
CA TYR A 118 31.99 5.10 -5.77
C TYR A 118 32.92 5.94 -6.66
N ASN A 119 33.61 6.94 -6.08
CA ASN A 119 34.36 7.96 -6.81
C ASN A 119 33.55 8.59 -7.96
N LYS A 120 32.29 8.93 -7.67
CA LYS A 120 31.29 9.47 -8.62
C LYS A 120 30.48 10.58 -7.97
N THR A 121 29.94 11.47 -8.77
CA THR A 121 28.92 12.41 -8.32
C THR A 121 27.61 11.68 -7.98
N TYR A 122 26.78 12.25 -7.12
CA TYR A 122 25.47 11.66 -6.78
C TYR A 122 24.58 11.44 -8.00
N VAL A 123 24.63 12.34 -8.99
CA VAL A 123 23.89 12.21 -10.26
C VAL A 123 24.39 11.00 -11.06
N GLU A 124 25.69 10.76 -11.11
CA GLU A 124 26.26 9.59 -11.80
C GLU A 124 25.88 8.28 -11.08
N ILE A 125 25.83 8.28 -9.74
CA ILE A 125 25.36 7.13 -8.96
C ILE A 125 23.91 6.83 -9.31
N VAL A 126 23.04 7.85 -9.32
CA VAL A 126 21.61 7.70 -9.65
C VAL A 126 21.42 7.22 -11.08
N ARG A 127 22.21 7.71 -12.05
CA ARG A 127 22.24 7.20 -13.43
C ARG A 127 22.65 5.72 -13.47
N SER A 128 23.64 5.34 -12.67
CA SER A 128 24.06 3.94 -12.57
C SER A 128 22.97 3.05 -11.97
N ILE A 129 22.26 3.52 -10.93
CA ILE A 129 21.09 2.82 -10.34
C ILE A 129 20.03 2.59 -11.42
N ARG A 130 19.59 3.66 -12.10
CA ARG A 130 18.56 3.61 -13.13
C ARG A 130 18.92 2.62 -14.25
N LYS A 131 20.16 2.70 -14.74
CA LYS A 131 20.66 1.78 -15.76
C LYS A 131 20.67 0.33 -15.28
N THR A 132 21.21 0.06 -14.09
CA THR A 132 21.30 -1.31 -13.52
C THR A 132 19.92 -1.94 -13.32
N VAL A 133 18.96 -1.17 -12.80
CA VAL A 133 17.57 -1.64 -12.64
C VAL A 133 17.01 -2.01 -14.01
N PHE A 134 17.11 -1.13 -15.01
CA PHE A 134 16.60 -1.40 -16.35
C PHE A 134 17.28 -2.59 -17.01
N ASP A 135 18.61 -2.69 -16.92
CA ASP A 135 19.37 -3.78 -17.56
C ASP A 135 18.96 -5.14 -16.99
N LYS A 136 18.75 -5.23 -15.66
CA LYS A 136 18.41 -6.47 -14.97
C LYS A 136 16.93 -6.83 -15.00
N THR A 137 16.03 -5.85 -14.89
CA THR A 137 14.58 -6.11 -14.71
C THR A 137 13.73 -5.65 -15.88
N LYS A 138 14.28 -4.87 -16.81
CA LYS A 138 13.58 -4.18 -17.90
C LYS A 138 12.50 -3.18 -17.41
N ILE A 139 12.41 -2.92 -16.11
CA ILE A 139 11.51 -1.93 -15.52
C ILE A 139 12.18 -0.55 -15.57
N ARG A 140 11.46 0.43 -16.05
CA ARG A 140 11.90 1.83 -16.02
C ARG A 140 11.58 2.45 -14.69
N VAL A 141 12.53 3.23 -14.17
CA VAL A 141 12.37 3.95 -12.90
C VAL A 141 12.65 5.43 -13.08
N SER A 142 11.90 6.25 -12.35
CA SER A 142 12.13 7.67 -12.17
C SER A 142 12.74 7.92 -10.81
N ILE A 143 13.80 8.73 -10.75
CA ILE A 143 14.59 8.93 -9.54
C ILE A 143 14.65 10.41 -9.17
N GLY A 144 14.16 10.73 -7.99
CA GLY A 144 14.29 12.07 -7.40
C GLY A 144 15.40 12.12 -6.36
N LEU A 145 16.27 13.11 -6.44
CA LEU A 145 17.40 13.31 -5.52
C LEU A 145 17.25 14.62 -4.75
N SER A 146 17.34 14.56 -3.43
CA SER A 146 17.30 15.76 -2.57
C SER A 146 17.89 15.50 -1.17
N THR A 147 17.68 16.43 -0.24
CA THR A 147 18.15 16.36 1.15
C THR A 147 17.11 15.83 2.12
N SER A 148 15.83 15.73 1.70
CA SER A 148 14.74 15.17 2.51
C SER A 148 13.89 14.21 1.69
N LYS A 149 13.13 13.34 2.38
CA LYS A 149 12.23 12.39 1.72
C LYS A 149 11.13 13.09 0.93
N THR A 150 10.53 14.14 1.51
CA THR A 150 9.48 14.91 0.85
C THR A 150 9.97 15.55 -0.44
N LEU A 151 11.14 16.18 -0.42
CA LEU A 151 11.72 16.77 -1.63
C LEU A 151 12.17 15.72 -2.64
N ALA A 152 12.69 14.57 -2.19
CA ALA A 152 13.04 13.46 -3.08
C ALA A 152 11.80 12.89 -3.78
N LYS A 153 10.64 12.83 -3.10
CA LYS A 153 9.35 12.41 -3.73
C LYS A 153 8.91 13.41 -4.78
N LEU A 154 8.92 14.70 -4.48
CA LEU A 154 8.59 15.75 -5.46
C LEU A 154 9.55 15.75 -6.65
N ALA A 155 10.84 15.52 -6.39
CA ALA A 155 11.83 15.38 -7.46
C ALA A 155 11.55 14.16 -8.34
N SER A 156 11.16 13.00 -7.74
CA SER A 156 10.81 11.80 -8.49
C SER A 156 9.57 12.01 -9.38
N ASP A 157 8.56 12.73 -8.88
CA ASP A 157 7.38 13.04 -9.70
C ASP A 157 7.72 13.95 -10.89
N LYS A 158 8.60 14.95 -10.68
CA LYS A 158 9.14 15.76 -11.79
C LYS A 158 10.04 14.97 -12.75
N ALA A 159 10.77 13.98 -12.23
CA ALA A 159 11.60 13.10 -13.07
C ALA A 159 10.79 12.31 -14.10
N LYS A 160 9.52 11.99 -13.82
CA LYS A 160 8.59 11.32 -14.76
C LYS A 160 8.29 12.16 -16.01
N GLU A 161 8.48 13.48 -15.94
CA GLU A 161 8.24 14.45 -17.01
C GLU A 161 9.51 14.80 -17.79
N THR A 162 10.67 14.37 -17.29
CA THR A 162 12.00 14.62 -17.88
C THR A 162 12.65 13.32 -18.35
N ASP A 163 13.97 13.24 -18.26
CA ASP A 163 14.77 12.06 -18.64
C ASP A 163 14.79 10.95 -17.58
N GLY A 164 13.95 11.03 -16.56
CA GLY A 164 13.80 10.05 -15.48
C GLY A 164 14.72 10.30 -14.29
N ILE A 165 15.42 11.45 -14.22
CA ILE A 165 16.21 11.88 -13.06
C ILE A 165 15.96 13.36 -12.82
N PHE A 166 15.65 13.72 -11.58
CA PHE A 166 15.51 15.12 -11.20
C PHE A 166 16.12 15.38 -9.82
N CYS A 167 16.77 16.54 -9.66
CA CYS A 167 17.41 16.94 -8.40
C CYS A 167 16.79 18.23 -7.88
N ILE A 168 16.46 18.28 -6.61
CA ILE A 168 16.01 19.49 -5.93
C ILE A 168 16.98 19.78 -4.78
N SER A 169 17.75 20.86 -4.89
CA SER A 169 18.55 21.35 -3.75
C SER A 169 17.71 22.29 -2.87
N PRO A 170 18.02 22.45 -1.57
CA PRO A 170 17.27 23.34 -0.67
C PRO A 170 17.17 24.79 -1.20
N LYS A 171 18.21 25.28 -1.87
CA LYS A 171 18.21 26.63 -2.46
C LYS A 171 17.24 26.77 -3.64
N GLN A 172 16.87 25.68 -4.26
CA GLN A 172 15.98 25.63 -5.44
C GLN A 172 14.52 25.35 -5.09
N VAL A 173 14.19 25.10 -3.80
CA VAL A 173 12.84 24.74 -3.37
C VAL A 173 11.81 25.78 -3.85
N ILE A 174 11.97 27.03 -3.46
CA ILE A 174 11.02 28.10 -3.80
C ILE A 174 10.89 28.28 -5.33
N PRO A 175 11.98 28.40 -6.12
CA PRO A 175 11.88 28.53 -7.57
C PRO A 175 11.22 27.35 -8.27
N LEU A 176 11.43 26.13 -7.78
CA LEU A 176 10.99 24.91 -8.47
C LEU A 176 9.61 24.41 -8.03
N ILE A 177 9.28 24.54 -6.75
CA ILE A 177 8.06 23.96 -6.19
C ILE A 177 7.20 24.98 -5.40
N GLY A 178 7.67 26.21 -5.20
CA GLY A 178 6.95 27.20 -4.40
C GLY A 178 5.54 27.52 -4.91
N THR A 179 5.32 27.45 -6.21
CA THR A 179 4.04 27.70 -6.89
C THR A 179 3.14 26.45 -7.01
N LEU A 180 3.64 25.26 -6.64
CA LEU A 180 2.81 24.05 -6.68
C LEU A 180 1.62 24.19 -5.73
N ASN A 181 0.47 23.70 -6.17
CA ASN A 181 -0.70 23.64 -5.30
C ASN A 181 -0.41 22.77 -4.08
N ILE A 182 -0.91 23.20 -2.92
CA ILE A 182 -0.65 22.51 -1.66
C ILE A 182 -1.13 21.04 -1.66
N GLU A 183 -2.13 20.72 -2.45
CA GLU A 183 -2.67 19.36 -2.59
C GLU A 183 -1.77 18.42 -3.43
N GLU A 184 -0.76 18.95 -4.13
CA GLU A 184 0.22 18.16 -4.87
C GLU A 184 1.31 17.59 -3.97
N ILE A 185 1.38 18.06 -2.71
CA ILE A 185 2.35 17.59 -1.73
C ILE A 185 1.92 16.24 -1.16
N SER A 186 2.81 15.25 -1.27
CA SER A 186 2.61 13.94 -0.64
C SER A 186 2.38 14.09 0.87
N GLY A 187 1.32 13.46 1.39
CA GLY A 187 0.89 13.61 2.79
C GLY A 187 -0.21 14.65 3.01
N ILE A 188 -0.51 15.51 2.03
CA ILE A 188 -1.64 16.45 2.09
C ILE A 188 -2.80 15.91 1.26
N GLY A 189 -3.75 15.23 1.92
CA GLY A 189 -4.98 14.75 1.29
C GLY A 189 -6.03 15.86 1.13
N GLN A 190 -7.11 15.57 0.41
CA GLN A 190 -8.18 16.53 0.08
C GLN A 190 -8.73 17.29 1.31
N GLN A 191 -8.94 16.62 2.44
CA GLN A 191 -9.45 17.25 3.65
C GLN A 191 -8.45 18.23 4.26
N THR A 192 -7.18 17.84 4.32
CA THR A 192 -6.09 18.70 4.81
C THR A 192 -5.89 19.89 3.87
N ALA A 193 -5.91 19.66 2.55
CA ALA A 193 -5.82 20.73 1.57
C ALA A 193 -6.99 21.73 1.69
N ALA A 194 -8.22 21.23 1.87
CA ALA A 194 -9.39 22.11 2.10
C ALA A 194 -9.25 22.94 3.39
N LEU A 195 -8.73 22.34 4.47
CA LEU A 195 -8.45 23.05 5.72
C LEU A 195 -7.41 24.15 5.51
N LEU A 196 -6.30 23.85 4.83
CA LEU A 196 -5.23 24.81 4.53
C LEU A 196 -5.72 25.95 3.65
N LYS A 197 -6.48 25.67 2.59
CA LYS A 197 -7.06 26.68 1.68
C LYS A 197 -8.01 27.62 2.42
N ARG A 198 -8.82 27.13 3.35
CA ARG A 198 -9.67 27.99 4.23
C ARG A 198 -8.86 28.95 5.10
N ASN A 199 -7.61 28.61 5.39
CA ASN A 199 -6.67 29.42 6.16
C ASN A 199 -5.69 30.22 5.29
N GLY A 200 -6.00 30.40 3.99
CA GLY A 200 -5.19 31.21 3.07
C GLY A 200 -3.87 30.59 2.66
N VAL A 201 -3.78 29.24 2.65
CA VAL A 201 -2.61 28.49 2.17
C VAL A 201 -3.02 27.72 0.92
N PHE A 202 -2.59 28.19 -0.24
CA PHE A 202 -2.94 27.62 -1.54
C PHE A 202 -1.78 26.88 -2.19
N CYS A 203 -0.55 27.34 -1.95
CA CYS A 203 0.66 26.79 -2.55
C CYS A 203 1.75 26.48 -1.50
N VAL A 204 2.83 25.85 -1.96
CA VAL A 204 3.95 25.45 -1.11
C VAL A 204 4.61 26.66 -0.45
N SER A 205 4.79 27.76 -1.17
CA SER A 205 5.40 28.98 -0.59
C SER A 205 4.55 29.56 0.52
N ASP A 206 3.21 29.59 0.38
CA ASP A 206 2.32 30.04 1.46
C ASP A 206 2.48 29.18 2.72
N PHE A 207 2.59 27.85 2.52
CA PHE A 207 2.75 26.90 3.63
C PHE A 207 4.08 27.07 4.37
N ILE A 208 5.16 27.20 3.64
CA ILE A 208 6.52 27.36 4.21
C ILE A 208 6.63 28.67 4.99
N GLN A 209 5.96 29.75 4.55
CA GLN A 209 5.98 31.06 5.21
C GLN A 209 5.18 31.11 6.51
N LYS A 210 4.25 30.17 6.77
CA LYS A 210 3.48 30.16 8.02
C LYS A 210 4.40 29.90 9.23
N PRO A 211 4.17 30.56 10.38
CA PRO A 211 4.92 30.28 11.60
C PRO A 211 4.77 28.83 12.08
N ASP A 212 5.80 28.27 12.68
CA ASP A 212 5.80 26.89 13.20
C ASP A 212 4.68 26.65 14.22
N ALA A 213 4.46 27.63 15.11
CA ALA A 213 3.37 27.58 16.09
C ALA A 213 2.00 27.42 15.43
N TRP A 214 1.75 28.16 14.34
CA TRP A 214 0.51 28.07 13.57
C TRP A 214 0.36 26.69 12.91
N ILE A 215 1.42 26.20 12.24
CA ILE A 215 1.38 24.89 11.60
C ILE A 215 1.14 23.79 12.63
N ARG A 216 1.81 23.88 13.78
CA ARG A 216 1.64 22.90 14.87
C ARG A 216 0.21 22.90 15.42
N GLN A 217 -0.42 24.07 15.50
CA GLN A 217 -1.82 24.20 15.93
C GLN A 217 -2.80 23.56 14.95
N ILE A 218 -2.60 23.73 13.64
CA ILE A 218 -3.53 23.28 12.59
C ILE A 218 -3.30 21.82 12.19
N LEU A 219 -2.04 21.38 12.03
CA LEU A 219 -1.68 20.07 11.50
C LEU A 219 -0.92 19.19 12.49
N GLY A 220 -0.64 19.66 13.70
CA GLY A 220 0.12 18.93 14.69
C GLY A 220 1.60 18.75 14.32
N LYS A 221 2.21 17.72 14.89
CA LYS A 221 3.63 17.38 14.69
C LYS A 221 3.94 17.06 13.23
N SER A 222 3.09 16.29 12.57
CA SER A 222 3.31 15.86 11.17
C SER A 222 3.36 17.03 10.19
N GLY A 223 2.54 18.09 10.42
CA GLY A 223 2.58 19.28 9.59
C GLY A 223 3.88 20.06 9.75
N LEU A 224 4.40 20.14 10.99
CA LEU A 224 5.68 20.78 11.26
C LEU A 224 6.85 20.01 10.63
N GLU A 225 6.86 18.68 10.76
CA GLU A 225 7.86 17.83 10.11
C GLU A 225 7.84 18.02 8.58
N LEU A 226 6.65 18.06 7.99
CA LEU A 226 6.47 18.30 6.55
C LEU A 226 7.05 19.66 6.11
N LYS A 227 6.81 20.73 6.87
CA LYS A 227 7.38 22.06 6.60
C LYS A 227 8.92 22.00 6.60
N HIS A 228 9.52 21.45 7.63
CA HIS A 228 10.97 21.34 7.75
C HIS A 228 11.57 20.49 6.62
N GLU A 229 10.92 19.40 6.25
CA GLU A 229 11.36 18.60 5.09
C GLU A 229 11.26 19.36 3.76
N LEU A 230 10.22 20.19 3.57
CA LEU A 230 10.10 21.08 2.40
C LEU A 230 11.17 22.16 2.39
N LEU A 231 11.65 22.60 3.54
CA LEU A 231 12.82 23.51 3.66
C LEU A 231 14.17 22.81 3.40
N GLY A 232 14.16 21.49 3.20
CA GLY A 232 15.36 20.69 2.91
C GLY A 232 16.05 20.14 4.15
N GLU A 233 15.43 20.23 5.31
CA GLU A 233 15.93 19.58 6.51
C GLU A 233 15.60 18.09 6.49
N THR A 234 16.54 17.26 6.91
CA THR A 234 16.31 15.81 7.00
C THR A 234 15.65 15.49 8.34
N ILE A 235 14.33 15.40 8.37
CA ILE A 235 13.58 15.03 9.59
C ILE A 235 13.40 13.51 9.64
N SER A 236 12.89 12.91 8.58
CA SER A 236 12.70 11.46 8.47
C SER A 236 13.94 10.81 7.87
N LEU A 237 14.62 9.98 8.67
CA LEU A 237 15.76 9.19 8.19
C LEU A 237 15.28 8.02 7.33
N VAL A 238 16.13 7.54 6.42
CA VAL A 238 15.92 6.28 5.71
C VAL A 238 16.09 5.14 6.69
N ASP A 239 15.01 4.41 6.96
CA ASP A 239 15.00 3.29 7.91
C ASP A 239 15.01 1.97 7.15
N SER A 240 16.15 1.27 7.20
CA SER A 240 16.31 -0.02 6.53
C SER A 240 15.61 -1.18 7.26
N LYS A 241 15.10 -0.96 8.48
CA LYS A 241 14.40 -1.99 9.23
C LYS A 241 12.95 -2.09 8.76
N PRO A 242 12.47 -3.29 8.42
CA PRO A 242 11.07 -3.50 8.12
C PRO A 242 10.21 -3.08 9.31
N LYS A 243 9.25 -2.18 9.08
CA LYS A 243 8.30 -1.79 10.12
C LYS A 243 7.33 -2.94 10.38
N GLN A 244 7.20 -3.29 11.64
CA GLN A 244 6.19 -4.25 12.07
C GLN A 244 4.80 -3.62 11.93
N PRO A 245 3.79 -4.32 11.35
CA PRO A 245 2.45 -3.79 11.27
C PRO A 245 1.84 -3.55 12.66
N GLN A 246 1.10 -2.47 12.81
CA GLN A 246 0.37 -2.17 14.05
C GLN A 246 -1.02 -2.84 14.09
N SER A 247 -1.59 -3.10 12.93
CA SER A 247 -2.82 -3.87 12.75
C SER A 247 -2.78 -4.66 11.45
N ILE A 248 -3.59 -5.69 11.35
CA ILE A 248 -3.80 -6.51 10.15
C ILE A 248 -5.29 -6.47 9.83
N MET A 249 -5.62 -5.98 8.65
CA MET A 249 -6.99 -5.95 8.15
C MET A 249 -7.12 -6.79 6.89
N ASP A 250 -8.24 -7.50 6.79
CA ASP A 250 -8.64 -8.18 5.56
C ASP A 250 -10.12 -7.93 5.30
N SER A 251 -10.47 -7.52 4.08
CA SER A 251 -11.84 -7.16 3.71
C SER A 251 -12.03 -7.17 2.21
N SER A 252 -13.23 -7.47 1.74
CA SER A 252 -13.59 -7.37 0.32
C SER A 252 -14.94 -6.67 0.12
N VAL A 253 -15.13 -6.19 -1.10
CA VAL A 253 -16.45 -5.76 -1.59
C VAL A 253 -17.18 -7.00 -2.05
N ILE A 254 -18.41 -7.21 -1.53
CA ILE A 254 -19.29 -8.30 -1.92
C ILE A 254 -19.81 -8.03 -3.33
N GLY A 255 -19.81 -9.04 -4.16
CA GLY A 255 -20.19 -8.92 -5.56
C GLY A 255 -21.56 -8.27 -5.78
N ASP A 256 -22.62 -8.88 -5.35
CA ASP A 256 -23.95 -8.30 -5.27
C ASP A 256 -24.23 -7.93 -3.83
N PHE A 257 -24.70 -6.70 -3.61
CA PHE A 257 -25.02 -6.25 -2.26
C PHE A 257 -26.08 -7.17 -1.66
N THR A 258 -25.80 -7.70 -0.49
CA THR A 258 -26.65 -8.73 0.12
C THR A 258 -27.02 -8.38 1.55
N ASN A 259 -28.16 -8.88 1.98
CA ASN A 259 -28.57 -8.95 3.38
C ASN A 259 -28.57 -10.39 3.92
N ASP A 260 -28.10 -11.35 3.12
CA ASP A 260 -28.01 -12.74 3.54
C ASP A 260 -26.88 -12.93 4.55
N SER A 261 -27.23 -13.27 5.78
CA SER A 261 -26.27 -13.50 6.86
C SER A 261 -25.33 -14.67 6.60
N PHE A 262 -25.78 -15.68 5.85
CA PHE A 262 -24.96 -16.85 5.53
C PHE A 262 -23.83 -16.47 4.57
N ILE A 263 -24.15 -15.69 3.51
CA ILE A 263 -23.14 -15.18 2.56
C ILE A 263 -22.14 -14.28 3.31
N LEU A 264 -22.66 -13.38 4.15
CA LEU A 264 -21.80 -12.46 4.93
C LEU A 264 -20.88 -13.20 5.90
N LEU A 265 -21.37 -14.22 6.60
CA LEU A 265 -20.53 -15.02 7.51
C LEU A 265 -19.48 -15.81 6.76
N ASN A 266 -19.77 -16.40 5.62
CA ASN A 266 -18.79 -17.09 4.80
C ASN A 266 -17.66 -16.16 4.35
N GLU A 267 -18.01 -14.95 3.89
CA GLU A 267 -17.01 -13.92 3.55
C GLU A 267 -16.18 -13.52 4.78
N LEU A 268 -16.83 -13.34 5.94
CA LEU A 268 -16.13 -13.01 7.17
C LEU A 268 -15.11 -14.09 7.55
N HIS A 269 -15.50 -15.36 7.50
CA HIS A 269 -14.60 -16.48 7.81
C HIS A 269 -13.44 -16.59 6.81
N TYR A 270 -13.69 -16.33 5.52
CA TYR A 270 -12.62 -16.21 4.54
C TYR A 270 -11.61 -15.13 4.94
N HIS A 271 -12.09 -13.94 5.34
CA HIS A 271 -11.22 -12.83 5.78
C HIS A 271 -10.51 -13.14 7.10
N ILE A 272 -11.13 -13.87 8.02
CA ILE A 272 -10.49 -14.35 9.25
C ILE A 272 -9.30 -15.25 8.91
N HIS A 273 -9.50 -16.23 8.03
CA HIS A 273 -8.43 -17.12 7.57
C HIS A 273 -7.25 -16.34 6.98
N GLN A 274 -7.52 -15.39 6.06
CA GLN A 274 -6.46 -14.57 5.45
C GLN A 274 -5.75 -13.67 6.48
N ALA A 275 -6.49 -13.09 7.42
CA ALA A 275 -5.91 -12.25 8.48
C ALA A 275 -5.04 -13.07 9.45
N CYS A 276 -5.49 -14.26 9.87
CA CYS A 276 -4.72 -15.17 10.73
C CYS A 276 -3.43 -15.64 10.04
N ARG A 277 -3.49 -15.96 8.76
CA ARG A 277 -2.30 -16.29 7.95
C ARG A 277 -1.29 -15.14 7.91
N LYS A 278 -1.76 -13.89 7.77
CA LYS A 278 -0.90 -12.69 7.86
C LYS A 278 -0.29 -12.54 9.27
N LEU A 279 -1.07 -12.78 10.35
CA LEU A 279 -0.56 -12.78 11.73
C LEU A 279 0.60 -13.76 11.88
N ARG A 280 0.41 -15.02 11.47
CA ARG A 280 1.45 -16.08 11.57
C ARG A 280 2.68 -15.72 10.76
N LYS A 281 2.53 -15.18 9.55
CA LYS A 281 3.64 -14.70 8.72
C LYS A 281 4.49 -13.64 9.41
N HIS A 282 3.86 -12.75 10.20
CA HIS A 282 4.54 -11.70 10.96
C HIS A 282 4.94 -12.16 12.38
N GLN A 283 4.69 -13.42 12.76
CA GLN A 283 4.91 -13.93 14.12
C GLN A 283 4.22 -13.05 15.18
N ALA A 284 3.01 -12.58 14.86
CA ALA A 284 2.24 -11.65 15.66
C ALA A 284 0.97 -12.32 16.23
N PHE A 285 0.54 -11.84 17.38
CA PHE A 285 -0.68 -12.23 18.08
C PHE A 285 -1.56 -11.00 18.26
N CYS A 286 -2.83 -11.07 17.94
CA CYS A 286 -3.75 -9.96 18.14
C CYS A 286 -4.42 -10.03 19.51
N GLN A 287 -4.70 -8.87 20.10
CA GLN A 287 -5.47 -8.78 21.35
C GLN A 287 -6.83 -8.11 21.12
N THR A 288 -7.02 -7.36 20.04
CA THR A 288 -8.30 -6.74 19.72
C THR A 288 -8.76 -7.17 18.33
N ILE A 289 -10.01 -7.59 18.27
CA ILE A 289 -10.71 -8.03 17.05
C ILE A 289 -11.80 -7.02 16.76
N THR A 290 -11.86 -6.52 15.54
CA THR A 290 -12.92 -5.60 15.06
C THR A 290 -13.55 -6.18 13.81
N VAL A 291 -14.87 -6.29 13.78
CA VAL A 291 -15.65 -6.67 12.59
C VAL A 291 -16.27 -5.42 11.99
N HIS A 292 -16.18 -5.29 10.67
CA HIS A 292 -16.69 -4.15 9.92
C HIS A 292 -17.73 -4.61 8.90
N LEU A 293 -18.89 -3.94 8.89
CA LEU A 293 -19.91 -4.04 7.86
C LEU A 293 -20.08 -2.67 7.20
N LYS A 294 -19.92 -2.60 5.89
CA LYS A 294 -20.11 -1.35 5.13
C LYS A 294 -21.42 -1.42 4.34
N LEU A 295 -22.24 -0.42 4.51
CA LEU A 295 -23.54 -0.30 3.85
C LEU A 295 -23.38 0.18 2.40
N LYS A 296 -24.45 0.03 1.60
CA LYS A 296 -24.51 0.55 0.22
C LYS A 296 -24.22 2.05 0.14
N ASN A 297 -24.64 2.82 1.13
CA ASN A 297 -24.38 4.27 1.23
C ASN A 297 -22.99 4.64 1.79
N PHE A 298 -22.06 3.68 1.86
CA PHE A 298 -20.70 3.80 2.37
C PHE A 298 -20.56 4.03 3.88
N LYS A 299 -21.67 4.11 4.65
CA LYS A 299 -21.59 4.14 6.10
C LYS A 299 -21.04 2.81 6.62
N THR A 300 -20.10 2.88 7.55
CA THR A 300 -19.49 1.71 8.18
C THR A 300 -20.09 1.48 9.57
N MET A 301 -20.50 0.27 9.84
CA MET A 301 -20.84 -0.25 11.17
C MET A 301 -19.68 -1.12 11.62
N ALA A 302 -19.18 -0.91 12.83
CA ALA A 302 -18.07 -1.69 13.35
C ALA A 302 -18.28 -1.96 14.84
N GLN A 303 -17.85 -3.13 15.29
CA GLN A 303 -17.78 -3.48 16.69
C GLN A 303 -16.47 -4.18 17.00
N LYS A 304 -15.89 -3.88 18.14
CA LYS A 304 -14.61 -4.44 18.57
C LYS A 304 -14.73 -5.10 19.94
N GLN A 305 -13.88 -6.10 20.16
CA GLN A 305 -13.68 -6.75 21.45
C GLN A 305 -12.19 -6.94 21.70
N THR A 306 -11.76 -6.61 22.92
CA THR A 306 -10.40 -6.87 23.38
C THR A 306 -10.40 -8.16 24.21
N LEU A 307 -9.54 -9.10 23.83
CA LEU A 307 -9.40 -10.41 24.49
C LEU A 307 -8.54 -10.25 25.75
N LYS A 308 -8.71 -11.16 26.71
CA LYS A 308 -7.87 -11.22 27.92
C LYS A 308 -6.42 -11.55 27.56
N HIS A 309 -6.20 -12.51 26.65
CA HIS A 309 -4.90 -12.96 26.20
C HIS A 309 -4.76 -12.75 24.67
N PRO A 310 -3.56 -12.35 24.18
CA PRO A 310 -3.29 -12.28 22.78
C PRO A 310 -3.39 -13.67 22.13
N THR A 311 -3.94 -13.74 20.91
CA THR A 311 -4.10 -14.99 20.18
C THR A 311 -3.77 -14.84 18.69
N GLN A 312 -3.39 -15.94 18.05
CA GLN A 312 -3.37 -16.11 16.58
C GLN A 312 -4.25 -17.30 16.14
N SER A 313 -4.97 -17.88 17.11
CA SER A 313 -5.90 -19.00 16.89
C SER A 313 -7.08 -18.55 16.04
N GLU A 314 -7.23 -19.14 14.87
CA GLU A 314 -8.33 -18.86 13.95
C GLU A 314 -9.69 -19.21 14.56
N TYR A 315 -9.72 -20.25 15.42
CA TYR A 315 -10.92 -20.66 16.15
C TYR A 315 -11.38 -19.58 17.15
N ASP A 316 -10.47 -19.06 17.97
CA ASP A 316 -10.81 -18.06 19.01
C ASP A 316 -11.22 -16.72 18.35
N ILE A 317 -10.49 -16.35 17.30
CA ILE A 317 -10.79 -15.14 16.51
C ILE A 317 -12.16 -15.30 15.84
N GLY A 318 -12.44 -16.45 15.22
CA GLY A 318 -13.70 -16.74 14.56
C GLY A 318 -14.90 -16.70 15.50
N LYS A 319 -14.81 -17.38 16.64
CA LYS A 319 -15.86 -17.37 17.67
C LYS A 319 -16.18 -15.96 18.17
N THR A 320 -15.15 -15.15 18.38
CA THR A 320 -15.32 -13.75 18.78
C THR A 320 -15.94 -12.92 17.66
N ALA A 321 -15.45 -13.07 16.43
CA ALA A 321 -15.95 -12.35 15.27
C ALA A 321 -17.43 -12.65 14.97
N ASP A 322 -17.86 -13.91 15.14
CA ASP A 322 -19.27 -14.32 15.00
C ASP A 322 -20.18 -13.61 16.00
N SER A 323 -19.72 -13.48 17.24
CA SER A 323 -20.45 -12.73 18.26
C SER A 323 -20.57 -11.25 17.91
N LEU A 324 -19.46 -10.64 17.45
CA LEU A 324 -19.45 -9.24 17.04
C LEU A 324 -20.32 -9.00 15.79
N PHE A 325 -20.28 -9.93 14.83
CA PHE A 325 -21.13 -9.87 13.64
C PHE A 325 -22.62 -9.89 14.03
N LYS A 326 -23.05 -10.82 14.90
CA LYS A 326 -24.44 -10.91 15.35
C LYS A 326 -24.93 -9.61 15.98
N ASN A 327 -24.07 -8.87 16.66
CA ASN A 327 -24.45 -7.62 17.33
C ASN A 327 -24.64 -6.44 16.35
N ILE A 328 -23.94 -6.43 15.20
CA ILE A 328 -24.00 -5.30 14.23
C ILE A 328 -24.84 -5.64 12.99
N TYR A 329 -25.12 -6.92 12.76
CA TYR A 329 -25.92 -7.34 11.60
C TYR A 329 -27.40 -6.96 11.77
N GLN A 330 -27.99 -6.45 10.68
CA GLN A 330 -29.41 -6.11 10.59
C GLN A 330 -30.01 -6.72 9.30
N LYS A 331 -31.03 -7.55 9.45
CA LYS A 331 -31.61 -8.37 8.36
C LYS A 331 -32.13 -7.58 7.14
N ASN A 332 -32.57 -6.33 7.36
CA ASN A 332 -33.23 -5.54 6.31
C ASN A 332 -32.30 -4.53 5.63
N ILE A 333 -30.98 -4.64 5.84
CA ILE A 333 -29.98 -3.73 5.30
C ILE A 333 -29.10 -4.43 4.27
N LEU A 334 -28.91 -3.82 3.10
CA LEU A 334 -27.97 -4.31 2.09
C LEU A 334 -26.54 -3.88 2.44
N TYR A 335 -25.67 -4.85 2.55
CA TYR A 335 -24.25 -4.67 2.83
C TYR A 335 -23.42 -4.70 1.56
N ARG A 336 -22.46 -3.78 1.46
CA ARG A 336 -21.52 -3.63 0.36
C ARG A 336 -20.22 -4.39 0.58
N SER A 337 -19.71 -4.39 1.81
CA SER A 337 -18.48 -5.09 2.15
C SER A 337 -18.50 -5.55 3.60
N ILE A 338 -17.71 -6.57 3.85
CA ILE A 338 -17.44 -7.11 5.18
C ILE A 338 -15.93 -7.28 5.34
N GLY A 339 -15.45 -7.23 6.57
CA GLY A 339 -14.05 -7.48 6.88
C GLY A 339 -13.75 -7.54 8.35
N ILE A 340 -12.53 -7.93 8.66
CA ILE A 340 -11.99 -8.05 10.00
C ILE A 340 -10.71 -7.24 10.12
N GLU A 341 -10.52 -6.58 11.28
CA GLU A 341 -9.25 -5.97 11.68
C GLU A 341 -8.78 -6.60 12.99
N LEU A 342 -7.52 -7.01 13.00
CA LEU A 342 -6.79 -7.56 14.13
C LEU A 342 -5.76 -6.52 14.56
N SER A 343 -5.91 -5.97 15.76
CA SER A 343 -5.09 -4.87 16.29
C SER A 343 -4.55 -5.15 17.69
N HIS A 344 -3.81 -4.19 18.27
CA HIS A 344 -3.00 -4.40 19.47
C HIS A 344 -2.11 -5.64 19.33
N LEU A 345 -1.30 -5.65 18.26
CA LEU A 345 -0.43 -6.76 17.94
C LEU A 345 0.70 -6.89 18.96
N LYS A 346 0.92 -8.12 19.44
CA LYS A 346 2.05 -8.52 20.26
C LYS A 346 2.95 -9.44 19.44
N TYR A 347 4.24 -9.23 19.50
CA TYR A 347 5.23 -10.03 18.79
C TYR A 347 5.86 -11.03 19.75
N GLN A 348 6.23 -12.20 19.25
CA GLN A 348 6.71 -13.32 20.08
C GLN A 348 7.89 -12.93 20.99
N SER A 349 8.74 -12.00 20.54
CA SER A 349 9.86 -11.46 21.35
C SER A 349 9.41 -10.71 22.61
N ASN A 350 8.16 -10.28 22.69
CA ASN A 350 7.61 -9.44 23.77
C ASN A 350 6.46 -10.10 24.54
N MET A 351 6.27 -11.43 24.36
CA MET A 351 5.21 -12.16 25.05
C MET A 351 5.72 -12.78 26.34
N GLN A 352 5.00 -12.49 27.42
CA GLN A 352 5.13 -13.22 28.66
C GLN A 352 4.28 -14.50 28.55
N ASN A 353 4.90 -15.67 28.71
CA ASN A 353 4.18 -16.93 28.72
C ASN A 353 3.31 -17.01 29.99
N ASP A 354 2.03 -17.27 29.81
CA ASP A 354 1.12 -17.56 30.91
C ASP A 354 1.30 -19.03 31.31
N LEU A 355 1.56 -19.26 32.58
CA LEU A 355 1.77 -20.61 33.16
C LEU A 355 0.52 -21.50 33.08
N PHE A 356 -0.66 -20.91 32.88
CA PHE A 356 -1.96 -21.62 32.90
C PHE A 356 -2.61 -21.74 31.51
N SER A 357 -2.02 -21.16 30.48
CA SER A 357 -2.49 -21.30 29.09
C SER A 357 -1.59 -22.26 28.35
N ASP A 358 -2.17 -23.17 27.57
CA ASP A 358 -1.45 -24.04 26.65
C ASP A 358 -1.52 -23.48 25.22
N PRO A 359 -0.72 -22.42 24.90
CA PRO A 359 -0.77 -21.76 23.61
C PRO A 359 -0.25 -22.65 22.47
N ILE A 360 0.43 -23.75 22.79
CA ILE A 360 1.18 -24.57 21.85
C ILE A 360 0.26 -25.43 20.96
N LYS A 361 -0.85 -25.95 21.48
CA LYS A 361 -1.74 -26.84 20.71
C LYS A 361 -2.44 -26.14 19.52
N ASN A 362 -2.91 -24.91 19.74
CA ASN A 362 -3.61 -24.16 18.67
C ASN A 362 -2.65 -23.56 17.63
N ASP A 363 -1.38 -23.38 17.99
CA ASP A 363 -0.35 -22.83 17.11
C ASP A 363 0.14 -23.85 16.06
N CYS A 364 0.20 -25.15 16.45
CA CYS A 364 0.63 -26.21 15.55
C CYS A 364 -0.32 -26.41 14.36
N LEU A 365 -1.64 -26.36 14.58
CA LEU A 365 -2.62 -26.57 13.51
C LEU A 365 -2.52 -25.47 12.44
N GLY A 366 -2.43 -24.21 12.85
CA GLY A 366 -2.30 -23.09 11.90
C GLY A 366 -1.03 -23.16 11.05
N LYS A 367 0.09 -23.54 11.66
CA LYS A 367 1.36 -23.72 10.93
C LYS A 367 1.28 -24.88 9.93
N THR A 368 0.68 -26.01 10.34
CA THR A 368 0.50 -27.16 9.44
C THR A 368 -0.39 -26.81 8.25
N ILE A 369 -1.45 -26.05 8.44
CA ILE A 369 -2.30 -25.54 7.35
C ILE A 369 -1.49 -24.66 6.41
N ASP A 370 -0.72 -23.70 6.94
CA ASP A 370 0.12 -22.80 6.14
C ASP A 370 1.18 -23.59 5.31
N GLU A 371 1.79 -24.63 5.89
CA GLU A 371 2.75 -25.52 5.19
C GLU A 371 2.09 -26.30 4.05
N LEU A 372 0.89 -26.82 4.28
CA LEU A 372 0.12 -27.53 3.25
C LEU A 372 -0.31 -26.60 2.13
N GLU A 373 -0.79 -25.39 2.45
CA GLU A 373 -1.12 -24.38 1.44
C GLU A 373 0.11 -23.90 0.65
N GLN A 374 1.28 -23.84 1.26
CA GLN A 374 2.52 -23.51 0.55
C GLN A 374 2.92 -24.59 -0.45
N ARG A 375 2.70 -25.87 -0.13
CA ARG A 375 3.05 -27.02 -1.00
C ARG A 375 2.05 -27.26 -2.12
N PHE A 376 0.76 -27.14 -1.83
CA PHE A 376 -0.32 -27.58 -2.71
C PHE A 376 -1.18 -26.45 -3.26
N GLY A 377 -0.92 -25.21 -2.87
CA GLY A 377 -1.65 -24.02 -3.31
C GLY A 377 -2.60 -23.45 -2.26
N LYS A 378 -3.00 -22.20 -2.45
CA LYS A 378 -3.85 -21.44 -1.51
C LYS A 378 -5.27 -22.03 -1.46
N ASN A 379 -5.90 -22.01 -0.28
CA ASN A 379 -7.30 -22.40 -0.03
C ASN A 379 -7.63 -23.87 -0.30
N ILE A 380 -6.67 -24.80 -0.19
CA ILE A 380 -6.93 -26.24 -0.30
C ILE A 380 -7.52 -26.84 0.96
N ILE A 381 -7.25 -26.24 2.11
CA ILE A 381 -7.84 -26.61 3.39
C ILE A 381 -8.71 -25.44 3.84
N GLN A 382 -9.96 -25.74 4.14
CA GLN A 382 -10.89 -24.77 4.71
C GLN A 382 -11.44 -25.33 6.02
N ILE A 383 -11.47 -24.49 7.05
CA ILE A 383 -12.17 -24.83 8.28
C ILE A 383 -13.66 -24.91 7.94
N GLY A 384 -14.39 -25.88 8.48
CA GLY A 384 -15.76 -26.27 8.06
C GLY A 384 -16.84 -25.19 8.13
N TRP A 385 -16.46 -23.96 8.45
CA TRP A 385 -17.33 -22.78 8.43
C TRP A 385 -17.42 -22.10 7.05
N VAL A 386 -16.49 -22.39 6.15
CA VAL A 386 -16.46 -21.79 4.82
C VAL A 386 -17.09 -22.75 3.82
N SER A 387 -18.30 -22.46 3.35
CA SER A 387 -18.94 -23.26 2.31
C SER A 387 -18.28 -23.05 0.94
N GLN A 388 -18.40 -24.05 0.04
CA GLN A 388 -17.76 -24.10 -1.29
C GLN A 388 -18.21 -23.01 -2.29
N VAL A 389 -19.00 -22.02 -1.88
CA VAL A 389 -19.60 -21.00 -2.76
C VAL A 389 -18.53 -20.15 -3.51
N HIS A 390 -17.33 -20.06 -2.98
CA HIS A 390 -16.24 -19.33 -3.66
C HIS A 390 -15.54 -20.09 -4.80
N LYS A 391 -15.85 -21.35 -5.06
CA LYS A 391 -15.17 -22.13 -6.12
C LYS A 391 -15.67 -21.89 -7.54
N THR A 392 -16.80 -21.25 -7.72
CA THR A 392 -17.45 -21.15 -9.04
C THR A 392 -17.04 -19.94 -9.87
N ASP A 393 -16.53 -18.86 -9.27
CA ASP A 393 -16.25 -17.61 -10.00
C ASP A 393 -14.80 -17.45 -10.46
N TYR A 394 -13.85 -18.29 -10.02
CA TYR A 394 -12.42 -18.18 -10.37
C TYR A 394 -11.93 -19.21 -11.39
N LYS A 395 -12.78 -20.10 -11.89
CA LYS A 395 -12.41 -21.16 -12.85
C LYS A 395 -13.15 -21.09 -14.19
N LYS A 396 -13.65 -19.94 -14.58
CA LYS A 396 -14.09 -19.73 -15.98
C LYS A 396 -13.34 -18.53 -16.53
N GLN A 397 -12.15 -18.76 -16.99
CA GLN A 397 -11.42 -18.33 -18.19
C GLN A 397 -9.90 -18.44 -18.00
#